data_eaa768c635348ecdb324d825d463883b
#
_entry.id   eaa768c635348ecdb324d825d463883b
#
_cell.length_a   1.000
_cell.length_b   1.000
_cell.length_c   1.000
_cell.angle_alpha   90.00
_cell.angle_beta   90.00
_cell.angle_gamma   90.00
#
_symmetry.space_group_name_H-M   'P 1'
#
loop_
_entity.id
_entity.type
_entity.pdbx_description
1 polymer ?
#
loop_
_entity_poly.entity_id
_entity_poly.type
_entity_poly.pdbx_seq_one_letter_code
_entity_poly.pdbx_strand_id
1 'polypeptide(L)'
;MIDIHSHIVFGVDDGPKSKQESKALLTEAYRQGVRTIVSTSHRRKGMFETPEEIIAANFQEVKELAKEVAPDLTILYGAEIYYTHDVLEKLEKQVIPSLNGTRYALIEFSMATPYREIHTALSNVLMLGITPVVAHIERYHELENNEKRVKELIDMGCYTQINSSSILKPKLFGDKYKFMKKRARYFLERDLVHFVASDMHNLDQRPPYMKEAYELISKQYGESKARELFIENPRFILADQII
;
A
#
# COMPACT_ATOMS: atom_id res chain seq x y z
N MET A 1 0.91 14.59 3.15
CA MET A 1 0.63 13.39 2.33
C MET A 1 -0.07 12.35 3.18
N ILE A 2 -0.72 11.38 2.53
CA ILE A 2 -1.39 10.24 3.14
C ILE A 2 -0.71 8.97 2.63
N ASP A 3 -0.32 8.07 3.53
CA ASP A 3 0.29 6.79 3.19
C ASP A 3 -0.70 5.66 3.50
N ILE A 4 -1.19 4.99 2.46
CA ILE A 4 -2.23 3.95 2.58
C ILE A 4 -1.67 2.54 2.66
N HIS A 5 -0.34 2.37 2.63
CA HIS A 5 0.31 1.06 2.67
C HIS A 5 1.61 1.15 3.46
N SER A 6 1.60 0.61 4.68
CA SER A 6 2.75 0.67 5.58
C SER A 6 2.74 -0.45 6.63
N HIS A 7 3.93 -0.93 7.00
CA HIS A 7 4.14 -1.91 8.05
C HIS A 7 4.79 -1.20 9.23
N ILE A 8 3.96 -0.65 10.11
CA ILE A 8 4.40 0.17 11.25
C ILE A 8 4.12 -0.47 12.61
N VAL A 9 3.34 -1.56 12.65
CA VAL A 9 3.04 -2.27 13.90
C VAL A 9 4.16 -3.25 14.20
N PHE A 10 4.78 -3.10 15.37
CA PHE A 10 5.90 -3.95 15.79
C PHE A 10 5.48 -5.38 16.12
N GLY A 11 6.35 -6.33 15.79
CA GLY A 11 6.28 -7.73 16.24
C GLY A 11 5.13 -8.55 15.62
N VAL A 12 4.57 -8.13 14.48
CA VAL A 12 3.41 -8.80 13.87
C VAL A 12 3.70 -9.40 12.48
N ASP A 13 4.65 -8.83 11.74
CA ASP A 13 5.07 -9.26 10.40
C ASP A 13 6.58 -9.01 10.18
N ASP A 14 7.01 -8.78 8.93
CA ASP A 14 8.40 -8.42 8.59
C ASP A 14 8.71 -6.92 8.74
N GLY A 15 7.79 -6.13 9.28
CA GLY A 15 7.99 -4.75 9.70
C GLY A 15 8.83 -4.63 10.98
N PRO A 16 8.65 -3.54 11.77
CA PRO A 16 9.40 -3.26 12.98
C PRO A 16 9.31 -4.40 14.01
N LYS A 17 10.39 -4.63 14.73
CA LYS A 17 10.46 -5.66 15.77
C LYS A 17 10.19 -5.13 17.16
N SER A 18 10.25 -3.81 17.33
CA SER A 18 10.10 -3.13 18.61
C SER A 18 9.33 -1.82 18.48
N LYS A 19 8.81 -1.32 19.62
CA LYS A 19 8.19 0.01 19.71
C LYS A 19 9.13 1.13 19.25
N GLN A 20 10.42 1.00 19.55
CA GLN A 20 11.45 1.97 19.15
C GLN A 20 11.59 2.05 17.63
N GLU A 21 11.58 0.90 16.94
CA GLU A 21 11.62 0.86 15.49
C GLU A 21 10.35 1.43 14.86
N SER A 22 9.15 1.10 15.42
CA SER A 22 7.89 1.72 15.00
C SER A 22 7.94 3.24 15.14
N LYS A 23 8.37 3.75 16.31
CA LYS A 23 8.50 5.19 16.55
C LYS A 23 9.47 5.85 15.58
N ALA A 24 10.59 5.19 15.26
CA ALA A 24 11.56 5.69 14.30
C ALA A 24 10.96 5.80 12.88
N LEU A 25 10.19 4.80 12.44
CA LEU A 25 9.46 4.83 11.16
C LEU A 25 8.43 5.97 11.12
N LEU A 26 7.63 6.13 12.17
CA LEU A 26 6.66 7.23 12.29
C LEU A 26 7.34 8.60 12.22
N THR A 27 8.44 8.76 12.94
CA THR A 27 9.24 10.00 12.96
C THR A 27 9.76 10.33 11.58
N GLU A 28 10.30 9.35 10.87
CA GLU A 28 10.83 9.55 9.52
C GLU A 28 9.71 9.85 8.50
N ALA A 29 8.59 9.13 8.55
CA ALA A 29 7.44 9.40 7.69
C ALA A 29 6.89 10.82 7.93
N TYR A 30 6.76 11.24 9.19
CA TYR A 30 6.34 12.59 9.55
C TYR A 30 7.31 13.65 9.02
N ARG A 31 8.63 13.45 9.19
CA ARG A 31 9.68 14.32 8.67
C ARG A 31 9.59 14.47 7.14
N GLN A 32 9.15 13.43 6.45
CA GLN A 32 8.91 13.45 5.00
C GLN A 32 7.59 14.12 4.60
N GLY A 33 6.78 14.59 5.54
CA GLY A 33 5.53 15.32 5.27
C GLY A 33 4.30 14.44 5.23
N VAL A 34 4.38 13.17 5.65
CA VAL A 34 3.20 12.32 5.86
C VAL A 34 2.47 12.77 7.12
N ARG A 35 1.13 12.84 7.08
CA ARG A 35 0.28 13.25 8.20
C ARG A 35 -0.79 12.22 8.54
N THR A 36 -1.05 11.29 7.61
CA THR A 36 -1.96 10.17 7.83
C THR A 36 -1.29 8.91 7.33
N ILE A 37 -1.28 7.86 8.13
CA ILE A 37 -0.71 6.56 7.80
C ILE A 37 -1.75 5.49 8.07
N VAL A 38 -2.03 4.63 7.10
CA VAL A 38 -2.79 3.40 7.31
C VAL A 38 -1.80 2.28 7.61
N SER A 39 -1.93 1.69 8.79
CA SER A 39 -1.20 0.46 9.14
C SER A 39 -1.81 -0.72 8.41
N THR A 40 -1.05 -1.35 7.54
CA THR A 40 -1.49 -2.46 6.70
C THR A 40 -0.62 -3.70 6.89
N SER A 41 -0.36 -4.07 8.14
CA SER A 41 0.38 -5.31 8.45
C SER A 41 -0.19 -6.50 7.69
N HIS A 42 0.67 -7.39 7.27
CA HIS A 42 0.31 -8.55 6.45
C HIS A 42 -0.77 -9.44 7.08
N ARG A 43 -1.70 -9.90 6.24
CA ARG A 43 -2.59 -11.05 6.49
C ARG A 43 -2.28 -12.10 5.43
N ARG A 44 -1.30 -12.96 5.74
CA ARG A 44 -0.78 -13.97 4.79
C ARG A 44 -0.67 -15.33 5.46
N LYS A 45 -1.62 -16.20 5.13
CA LYS A 45 -1.64 -17.60 5.61
C LYS A 45 -0.34 -18.34 5.29
N GLY A 46 0.16 -19.07 6.27
CA GLY A 46 1.40 -19.85 6.17
C GLY A 46 2.69 -19.02 6.31
N MET A 47 2.60 -17.68 6.48
CA MET A 47 3.79 -16.84 6.64
C MET A 47 3.62 -15.80 7.76
N PHE A 48 2.54 -15.03 7.75
CA PHE A 48 2.23 -14.01 8.75
C PHE A 48 0.83 -14.29 9.31
N GLU A 49 0.78 -15.08 10.41
CA GLU A 49 -0.44 -15.57 11.05
C GLU A 49 -0.59 -15.04 12.48
N THR A 50 -0.06 -13.86 12.73
CA THR A 50 -0.26 -13.21 14.04
C THR A 50 -1.76 -12.99 14.28
N PRO A 51 -2.28 -13.42 15.46
CA PRO A 51 -3.69 -13.25 15.80
C PRO A 51 -4.14 -11.78 15.72
N GLU A 52 -5.36 -11.55 15.22
CA GLU A 52 -5.88 -10.21 14.99
C GLU A 52 -5.95 -9.36 16.28
N GLU A 53 -6.25 -9.97 17.42
CA GLU A 53 -6.25 -9.32 18.73
C GLU A 53 -4.86 -8.81 19.13
N ILE A 54 -3.78 -9.52 18.75
CA ILE A 54 -2.40 -9.08 19.02
C ILE A 54 -2.05 -7.90 18.11
N ILE A 55 -2.41 -7.99 16.82
CA ILE A 55 -2.17 -6.90 15.88
C ILE A 55 -2.92 -5.64 16.32
N ALA A 56 -4.18 -5.78 16.69
CA ALA A 56 -5.01 -4.67 17.17
C ALA A 56 -4.47 -4.05 18.47
N ALA A 57 -3.99 -4.88 19.40
CA ALA A 57 -3.38 -4.39 20.64
C ALA A 57 -2.10 -3.59 20.38
N ASN A 58 -1.18 -4.14 19.57
CA ASN A 58 0.07 -3.46 19.21
C ASN A 58 -0.20 -2.20 18.37
N PHE A 59 -1.23 -2.22 17.52
CA PHE A 59 -1.67 -1.03 16.79
C PHE A 59 -2.11 0.11 17.73
N GLN A 60 -2.83 -0.16 18.81
CA GLN A 60 -3.19 0.89 19.77
C GLN A 60 -1.94 1.51 20.40
N GLU A 61 -0.93 0.72 20.72
CA GLU A 61 0.33 1.24 21.20
C GLU A 61 1.04 2.12 20.15
N VAL A 62 1.02 1.73 18.87
CA VAL A 62 1.57 2.54 17.78
C VAL A 62 0.82 3.87 17.63
N LYS A 63 -0.49 3.90 17.87
CA LYS A 63 -1.26 5.15 17.90
C LYS A 63 -0.81 6.09 19.02
N GLU A 64 -0.49 5.57 20.20
CA GLU A 64 0.05 6.39 21.27
C GLU A 64 1.47 6.91 20.93
N LEU A 65 2.32 6.05 20.35
CA LEU A 65 3.65 6.50 19.86
C LEU A 65 3.54 7.60 18.80
N ALA A 66 2.53 7.55 17.94
CA ALA A 66 2.30 8.60 16.93
C ALA A 66 2.00 9.96 17.57
N LYS A 67 1.21 9.99 18.65
CA LYS A 67 0.95 11.24 19.42
C LYS A 67 2.21 11.83 20.03
N GLU A 68 3.14 10.96 20.47
CA GLU A 68 4.45 11.40 20.97
C GLU A 68 5.34 11.96 19.85
N VAL A 69 5.21 11.48 18.60
CA VAL A 69 5.93 12.00 17.45
C VAL A 69 5.40 13.37 17.05
N ALA A 70 4.07 13.47 16.87
CA ALA A 70 3.42 14.73 16.53
C ALA A 70 1.90 14.66 16.78
N PRO A 71 1.27 15.74 17.29
CA PRO A 71 -0.15 15.75 17.61
C PRO A 71 -1.07 15.69 16.39
N ASP A 72 -0.57 16.04 15.21
CA ASP A 72 -1.30 16.02 13.92
C ASP A 72 -1.00 14.78 13.07
N LEU A 73 -0.24 13.79 13.59
CA LEU A 73 -0.01 12.52 12.93
C LEU A 73 -1.15 11.55 13.24
N THR A 74 -1.94 11.23 12.23
CA THR A 74 -3.08 10.30 12.34
C THR A 74 -2.69 8.90 11.89
N ILE A 75 -2.99 7.89 12.70
CA ILE A 75 -2.79 6.48 12.36
C ILE A 75 -4.14 5.77 12.24
N LEU A 76 -4.36 5.15 11.10
CA LEU A 76 -5.57 4.42 10.76
C LEU A 76 -5.28 2.91 10.65
N TYR A 77 -6.31 2.09 10.80
CA TYR A 77 -6.19 0.63 10.78
C TYR A 77 -6.59 0.05 9.43
N GLY A 78 -5.90 -1.01 9.02
CA GLY A 78 -6.16 -1.75 7.80
C GLY A 78 -5.33 -3.02 7.74
N ALA A 79 -5.30 -3.66 6.57
CA ALA A 79 -4.50 -4.85 6.32
C ALA A 79 -4.00 -4.86 4.88
N GLU A 80 -2.78 -5.38 4.65
CA GLU A 80 -2.38 -5.91 3.35
C GLU A 80 -2.75 -7.39 3.30
N ILE A 81 -3.67 -7.73 2.40
CA ILE A 81 -4.32 -9.03 2.35
C ILE A 81 -3.72 -9.84 1.20
N TYR A 82 -2.90 -10.84 1.51
CA TYR A 82 -2.44 -11.80 0.52
C TYR A 82 -3.60 -12.70 0.13
N TYR A 83 -4.01 -12.62 -1.16
CA TYR A 83 -5.19 -13.33 -1.63
C TYR A 83 -5.01 -14.86 -1.60
N THR A 84 -5.94 -15.51 -0.91
CA THR A 84 -6.14 -16.97 -0.87
C THR A 84 -7.65 -17.23 -0.87
N HIS A 85 -8.09 -18.45 -1.18
CA HIS A 85 -9.53 -18.76 -1.29
C HIS A 85 -10.34 -18.45 -0.02
N ASP A 86 -9.74 -18.57 1.16
CA ASP A 86 -10.39 -18.29 2.44
C ASP A 86 -10.52 -16.78 2.75
N VAL A 87 -9.87 -15.93 1.96
CA VAL A 87 -9.94 -14.46 2.13
C VAL A 87 -11.35 -13.94 1.88
N LEU A 88 -12.07 -14.49 0.91
CA LEU A 88 -13.44 -14.04 0.59
C LEU A 88 -14.37 -14.18 1.80
N GLU A 89 -14.37 -15.35 2.45
CA GLU A 89 -15.17 -15.60 3.66
C GLU A 89 -14.77 -14.66 4.81
N LYS A 90 -13.46 -14.43 4.97
CA LYS A 90 -12.93 -13.55 6.03
C LYS A 90 -13.28 -12.08 5.80
N LEU A 91 -13.28 -11.63 4.54
CA LEU A 91 -13.73 -10.29 4.16
C LEU A 91 -15.23 -10.11 4.37
N GLU A 92 -16.04 -11.07 3.92
CA GLU A 92 -17.50 -11.07 4.10
C GLU A 92 -17.90 -11.01 5.58
N LYS A 93 -17.20 -11.80 6.43
CA LYS A 93 -17.39 -11.81 7.89
C LYS A 93 -16.70 -10.65 8.62
N GLN A 94 -16.01 -9.77 7.89
CA GLN A 94 -15.24 -8.65 8.46
C GLN A 94 -14.20 -9.09 9.52
N VAL A 95 -13.64 -10.30 9.37
CA VAL A 95 -12.56 -10.82 10.24
C VAL A 95 -11.23 -10.16 9.90
N ILE A 96 -11.01 -9.83 8.62
CA ILE A 96 -9.84 -9.06 8.16
C ILE A 96 -10.28 -7.62 7.91
N PRO A 97 -9.57 -6.61 8.47
CA PRO A 97 -9.95 -5.22 8.31
C PRO A 97 -9.69 -4.71 6.88
N SER A 98 -10.62 -3.93 6.36
CA SER A 98 -10.42 -3.09 5.19
C SER A 98 -9.63 -1.82 5.55
N LEU A 99 -9.29 -0.97 4.59
CA LEU A 99 -8.61 0.30 4.83
C LEU A 99 -9.55 1.24 5.61
N ASN A 100 -9.24 1.48 6.87
CA ASN A 100 -10.00 2.34 7.78
C ASN A 100 -11.50 1.97 7.92
N GLY A 101 -11.86 0.70 7.77
CA GLY A 101 -13.26 0.26 7.83
C GLY A 101 -14.13 0.70 6.63
N THR A 102 -13.53 1.17 5.56
CA THR A 102 -14.19 1.54 4.31
C THR A 102 -14.44 0.33 3.43
N ARG A 103 -15.10 0.50 2.28
CA ARG A 103 -15.25 -0.57 1.26
C ARG A 103 -13.95 -0.97 0.58
N TYR A 104 -12.84 -0.27 0.81
CA TYR A 104 -11.57 -0.47 0.12
C TYR A 104 -10.68 -1.47 0.85
N ALA A 105 -10.21 -2.51 0.14
CA ALA A 105 -9.28 -3.51 0.68
C ALA A 105 -7.99 -3.55 -0.15
N LEU A 106 -6.84 -3.52 0.54
CA LEU A 106 -5.53 -3.63 -0.09
C LEU A 106 -5.22 -5.12 -0.32
N ILE A 107 -5.16 -5.53 -1.59
CA ILE A 107 -5.02 -6.93 -2.00
C ILE A 107 -3.66 -7.16 -2.64
N GLU A 108 -2.93 -8.15 -2.11
CA GLU A 108 -1.62 -8.60 -2.61
C GLU A 108 -1.72 -9.98 -3.26
N PHE A 109 -0.85 -10.22 -4.26
CA PHE A 109 -0.63 -11.51 -4.90
C PHE A 109 0.85 -11.87 -4.91
N SER A 110 1.17 -13.13 -5.23
CA SER A 110 2.54 -13.50 -5.62
C SER A 110 2.95 -12.78 -6.90
N MET A 111 4.22 -12.41 -7.00
CA MET A 111 4.78 -11.77 -8.21
C MET A 111 4.58 -12.62 -9.48
N ALA A 112 4.48 -13.95 -9.33
CA ALA A 112 4.31 -14.91 -10.43
C ALA A 112 2.87 -15.40 -10.59
N THR A 113 1.89 -14.82 -9.87
CA THR A 113 0.48 -15.22 -10.00
C THR A 113 0.00 -14.98 -11.43
N PRO A 114 -0.57 -16.01 -12.12
CA PRO A 114 -1.10 -15.86 -13.46
C PRO A 114 -2.18 -14.77 -13.54
N TYR A 115 -2.21 -14.00 -14.62
CA TYR A 115 -3.17 -12.91 -14.78
C TYR A 115 -4.63 -13.35 -14.61
N ARG A 116 -4.99 -14.53 -15.15
CA ARG A 116 -6.35 -15.07 -15.01
C ARG A 116 -6.76 -15.26 -13.55
N GLU A 117 -5.82 -15.69 -12.71
CA GLU A 117 -6.07 -15.87 -11.26
C GLU A 117 -6.24 -14.51 -10.57
N ILE A 118 -5.37 -13.53 -10.89
CA ILE A 118 -5.50 -12.15 -10.38
C ILE A 118 -6.88 -11.59 -10.75
N HIS A 119 -7.26 -11.66 -12.02
CA HIS A 119 -8.54 -11.15 -12.52
C HIS A 119 -9.73 -11.83 -11.82
N THR A 120 -9.73 -13.16 -11.73
CA THR A 120 -10.81 -13.90 -11.07
C THR A 120 -10.91 -13.56 -9.58
N ALA A 121 -9.77 -13.47 -8.89
CA ALA A 121 -9.70 -13.12 -7.48
C ALA A 121 -10.31 -11.74 -7.21
N LEU A 122 -9.90 -10.74 -7.98
CA LEU A 122 -10.39 -9.36 -7.84
C LEU A 122 -11.87 -9.25 -8.20
N SER A 123 -12.33 -9.98 -9.23
CA SER A 123 -13.77 -10.08 -9.56
C SER A 123 -14.60 -10.63 -8.41
N ASN A 124 -14.08 -11.67 -7.72
CA ASN A 124 -14.76 -12.24 -6.55
C ASN A 124 -14.82 -11.25 -5.37
N VAL A 125 -13.77 -10.47 -5.14
CA VAL A 125 -13.77 -9.43 -4.10
C VAL A 125 -14.80 -8.33 -4.42
N LEU A 126 -14.86 -7.90 -5.68
CA LEU A 126 -15.84 -6.91 -6.14
C LEU A 126 -17.30 -7.41 -5.95
N MET A 127 -17.56 -8.70 -6.16
CA MET A 127 -18.91 -9.29 -5.93
C MET A 127 -19.35 -9.23 -4.47
N LEU A 128 -18.43 -9.08 -3.52
CA LEU A 128 -18.76 -8.82 -2.11
C LEU A 128 -19.10 -7.35 -1.81
N GLY A 129 -19.08 -6.47 -2.81
CA GLY A 129 -19.23 -5.03 -2.62
C GLY A 129 -17.98 -4.34 -2.09
N ILE A 130 -16.83 -5.03 -2.10
CA ILE A 130 -15.52 -4.51 -1.66
C ILE A 130 -14.75 -4.06 -2.89
N THR A 131 -14.17 -2.87 -2.83
CA THR A 131 -13.37 -2.31 -3.91
C THR A 131 -11.89 -2.63 -3.68
N PRO A 132 -11.24 -3.45 -4.54
CA PRO A 132 -9.84 -3.77 -4.39
C PRO A 132 -8.93 -2.58 -4.72
N VAL A 133 -7.97 -2.33 -3.85
CA VAL A 133 -6.74 -1.60 -4.16
C VAL A 133 -5.64 -2.64 -4.39
N VAL A 134 -5.19 -2.79 -5.62
CA VAL A 134 -4.17 -3.77 -5.97
C VAL A 134 -2.81 -3.25 -5.55
N ALA A 135 -2.20 -3.89 -4.55
CA ALA A 135 -0.93 -3.48 -3.96
C ALA A 135 0.22 -3.59 -4.98
N HIS A 136 1.12 -2.62 -4.97
CA HIS A 136 2.41 -2.58 -5.69
C HIS A 136 2.41 -3.33 -7.04
N ILE A 137 1.54 -2.89 -7.98
CA ILE A 137 1.33 -3.55 -9.29
C ILE A 137 2.61 -3.70 -10.12
N GLU A 138 3.62 -2.90 -9.86
CA GLU A 138 4.94 -2.98 -10.51
C GLU A 138 5.71 -4.26 -10.17
N ARG A 139 5.29 -5.02 -9.13
CA ARG A 139 5.90 -6.31 -8.76
C ARG A 139 5.39 -7.48 -9.61
N TYR A 140 4.19 -7.41 -10.20
CA TYR A 140 3.59 -8.55 -10.89
C TYR A 140 4.13 -8.71 -12.31
N HIS A 141 4.66 -9.90 -12.60
CA HIS A 141 5.25 -10.22 -13.91
C HIS A 141 4.21 -10.14 -15.03
N GLU A 142 2.99 -10.58 -14.76
CA GLU A 142 1.88 -10.62 -15.70
C GLU A 142 1.36 -9.25 -16.13
N LEU A 143 1.67 -8.19 -15.36
CA LEU A 143 1.31 -6.81 -15.69
C LEU A 143 2.45 -6.05 -16.39
N GLU A 144 3.66 -6.63 -16.46
CA GLU A 144 4.82 -5.97 -17.07
C GLU A 144 4.57 -5.57 -18.53
N ASN A 145 4.69 -4.27 -18.84
CA ASN A 145 4.47 -3.70 -20.17
C ASN A 145 3.11 -4.09 -20.80
N ASN A 146 2.12 -4.40 -19.99
CA ASN A 146 0.80 -4.84 -20.44
C ASN A 146 -0.30 -3.86 -20.00
N GLU A 147 -0.40 -2.74 -20.70
CA GLU A 147 -1.41 -1.70 -20.45
C GLU A 147 -2.85 -2.27 -20.51
N LYS A 148 -3.12 -3.18 -21.44
CA LYS A 148 -4.45 -3.78 -21.60
C LYS A 148 -4.91 -4.49 -20.35
N ARG A 149 -4.05 -5.34 -19.75
CA ARG A 149 -4.39 -6.07 -18.52
C ARG A 149 -4.64 -5.13 -17.34
N VAL A 150 -3.82 -4.07 -17.21
CA VAL A 150 -4.02 -3.11 -16.11
C VAL A 150 -5.31 -2.34 -16.31
N LYS A 151 -5.62 -1.90 -17.55
CA LYS A 151 -6.90 -1.26 -17.88
C LYS A 151 -8.10 -2.16 -17.61
N GLU A 152 -8.04 -3.44 -17.97
CA GLU A 152 -9.10 -4.41 -17.63
C GLU A 152 -9.38 -4.47 -16.12
N LEU A 153 -8.35 -4.44 -15.27
CA LEU A 153 -8.53 -4.39 -13.81
C LEU A 153 -9.18 -3.07 -13.36
N ILE A 154 -8.76 -1.95 -13.93
CA ILE A 154 -9.33 -0.63 -13.63
C ILE A 154 -10.79 -0.55 -14.10
N ASP A 155 -11.06 -0.96 -15.33
CA ASP A 155 -12.41 -0.91 -15.94
C ASP A 155 -13.42 -1.79 -15.19
N MET A 156 -12.96 -2.87 -14.54
CA MET A 156 -13.82 -3.69 -13.67
C MET A 156 -14.08 -3.07 -12.29
N GLY A 157 -13.41 -1.96 -11.94
CA GLY A 157 -13.61 -1.21 -10.70
C GLY A 157 -12.51 -1.37 -9.65
N CYS A 158 -11.32 -1.89 -10.03
CA CYS A 158 -10.17 -1.94 -9.14
C CYS A 158 -9.35 -0.66 -9.20
N TYR A 159 -8.70 -0.32 -8.10
CA TYR A 159 -7.69 0.71 -8.05
C TYR A 159 -6.28 0.11 -7.97
N THR A 160 -5.29 0.87 -8.39
CA THR A 160 -3.89 0.42 -8.49
C THR A 160 -2.98 1.26 -7.62
N GLN A 161 -2.07 0.62 -6.92
CA GLN A 161 -1.06 1.26 -6.08
C GLN A 161 0.33 0.83 -6.51
N ILE A 162 1.28 1.77 -6.53
CA ILE A 162 2.72 1.53 -6.68
C ILE A 162 3.49 2.03 -5.46
N ASN A 163 4.66 1.45 -5.22
CA ASN A 163 5.52 1.85 -4.11
C ASN A 163 6.33 3.12 -4.41
N SER A 164 6.46 3.99 -3.43
CA SER A 164 7.27 5.22 -3.49
C SER A 164 8.73 4.92 -3.88
N SER A 165 9.31 3.83 -3.37
CA SER A 165 10.67 3.38 -3.70
C SER A 165 10.84 3.03 -5.19
N SER A 166 9.77 2.64 -5.87
CA SER A 166 9.77 2.30 -7.30
C SER A 166 9.76 3.53 -8.21
N ILE A 167 9.53 4.73 -7.66
CA ILE A 167 9.58 6.00 -8.38
C ILE A 167 11.00 6.56 -8.43
N LEU A 168 11.82 6.19 -7.47
CA LEU A 168 13.18 6.70 -7.34
C LEU A 168 14.03 6.38 -8.57
N LYS A 169 14.99 7.25 -8.85
CA LYS A 169 15.94 7.02 -9.95
C LYS A 169 16.69 5.71 -9.74
N PRO A 170 16.89 4.90 -10.80
CA PRO A 170 17.73 3.71 -10.70
C PRO A 170 19.15 4.08 -10.30
N LYS A 171 19.78 3.27 -9.45
CA LYS A 171 21.21 3.37 -9.17
C LYS A 171 22.00 3.01 -10.44
N LEU A 172 23.14 3.65 -10.66
CA LEU A 172 23.99 3.38 -11.83
C LEU A 172 24.48 1.92 -11.86
N PHE A 173 24.78 1.35 -10.72
CA PHE A 173 25.23 -0.03 -10.58
C PHE A 173 24.51 -0.74 -9.43
N GLY A 174 24.22 -2.04 -9.59
CA GLY A 174 23.72 -2.91 -8.52
C GLY A 174 22.28 -2.62 -8.06
N ASP A 175 21.46 -1.97 -8.84
CA ASP A 175 20.05 -1.73 -8.49
C ASP A 175 19.20 -2.98 -8.73
N LYS A 176 19.00 -3.77 -7.68
CA LYS A 176 18.16 -4.98 -7.71
C LYS A 176 16.69 -4.70 -8.04
N TYR A 177 16.23 -3.46 -7.85
CA TYR A 177 14.84 -3.03 -8.10
C TYR A 177 14.66 -2.28 -9.43
N LYS A 178 15.67 -2.26 -10.29
CA LYS A 178 15.65 -1.53 -11.58
C LYS A 178 14.43 -1.87 -12.43
N PHE A 179 14.04 -3.15 -12.48
CA PHE A 179 12.86 -3.59 -13.24
C PHE A 179 11.56 -3.03 -12.67
N MET A 180 11.37 -3.03 -11.35
CA MET A 180 10.19 -2.45 -10.70
C MET A 180 10.10 -0.95 -10.96
N LYS A 181 11.22 -0.22 -10.89
CA LYS A 181 11.28 1.21 -11.24
C LYS A 181 10.90 1.48 -12.70
N LYS A 182 11.32 0.62 -13.63
CA LYS A 182 10.94 0.71 -15.04
C LYS A 182 9.44 0.47 -15.22
N ARG A 183 8.86 -0.53 -14.53
CA ARG A 183 7.43 -0.85 -14.59
C ARG A 183 6.59 0.27 -13.97
N ALA A 184 6.97 0.78 -12.80
CA ALA A 184 6.29 1.90 -12.17
C ALA A 184 6.21 3.13 -13.08
N ARG A 185 7.33 3.48 -13.73
CA ARG A 185 7.36 4.55 -14.74
C ARG A 185 6.43 4.27 -15.92
N TYR A 186 6.45 3.05 -16.46
CA TYR A 186 5.57 2.62 -17.54
C TYR A 186 4.09 2.83 -17.20
N PHE A 187 3.68 2.51 -15.96
CA PHE A 187 2.31 2.69 -15.51
C PHE A 187 1.95 4.16 -15.29
N LEU A 188 2.86 4.96 -14.71
CA LEU A 188 2.66 6.39 -14.53
C LEU A 188 2.50 7.14 -15.87
N GLU A 189 3.33 6.83 -16.86
CA GLU A 189 3.28 7.46 -18.19
C GLU A 189 1.98 7.15 -18.96
N ARG A 190 1.19 6.15 -18.51
CA ARG A 190 -0.07 5.71 -19.12
C ARG A 190 -1.29 5.98 -18.27
N ASP A 191 -1.10 6.74 -17.20
CA ASP A 191 -2.18 7.08 -16.26
C ASP A 191 -2.89 5.83 -15.65
N LEU A 192 -2.09 4.82 -15.31
CA LEU A 192 -2.57 3.53 -14.78
C LEU A 192 -2.37 3.40 -13.27
N VAL A 193 -2.07 4.50 -12.58
CA VAL A 193 -1.77 4.52 -11.14
C VAL A 193 -2.73 5.44 -10.42
N HIS A 194 -3.36 4.93 -9.36
CA HIS A 194 -4.27 5.70 -8.52
C HIS A 194 -3.62 6.16 -7.21
N PHE A 195 -2.66 5.37 -6.69
CA PHE A 195 -2.02 5.66 -5.41
C PHE A 195 -0.51 5.42 -5.46
N VAL A 196 0.20 6.27 -4.73
CA VAL A 196 1.58 6.01 -4.32
C VAL A 196 1.60 5.87 -2.81
N ALA A 197 2.17 4.77 -2.32
CA ALA A 197 2.29 4.51 -0.89
C ALA A 197 3.70 3.97 -0.57
N SER A 198 4.09 3.99 0.69
CA SER A 198 5.49 3.70 1.04
C SER A 198 5.83 2.22 1.01
N ASP A 199 4.93 1.37 1.49
CA ASP A 199 5.22 -0.02 1.81
C ASP A 199 6.47 -0.11 2.73
N MET A 200 6.60 0.86 3.67
CA MET A 200 7.74 0.95 4.56
C MET A 200 7.73 -0.15 5.63
N HIS A 201 8.91 -0.71 5.92
CA HIS A 201 9.07 -1.78 6.91
C HIS A 201 10.18 -1.47 7.92
N ASN A 202 11.21 -0.76 7.49
CA ASN A 202 12.36 -0.38 8.31
C ASN A 202 13.09 0.80 7.66
N LEU A 203 14.02 1.41 8.39
CA LEU A 203 14.77 2.57 7.88
C LEU A 203 15.98 2.21 7.01
N ASP A 204 16.41 0.94 7.01
CA ASP A 204 17.63 0.50 6.30
C ASP A 204 17.33 0.07 4.85
N GLN A 205 16.42 -0.88 4.67
CA GLN A 205 16.16 -1.51 3.37
C GLN A 205 14.87 -1.03 2.70
N ARG A 206 13.85 -0.71 3.50
CA ARG A 206 12.51 -0.33 3.04
C ARG A 206 11.98 0.90 3.77
N PRO A 207 12.69 2.06 3.69
CA PRO A 207 12.21 3.31 4.27
C PRO A 207 11.08 3.93 3.43
N PRO A 208 10.35 4.93 3.94
CA PRO A 208 9.13 5.45 3.30
C PRO A 208 9.34 6.12 1.94
N TYR A 209 10.43 6.84 1.68
CA TYR A 209 10.71 7.57 0.43
C TYR A 209 9.57 8.45 -0.11
N MET A 210 8.58 8.84 0.72
CA MET A 210 7.38 9.56 0.27
C MET A 210 7.68 10.95 -0.26
N LYS A 211 8.55 11.71 0.43
CA LYS A 211 8.93 13.07 0.01
C LYS A 211 9.64 13.06 -1.34
N GLU A 212 10.68 12.21 -1.48
CA GLU A 212 11.47 12.15 -2.71
C GLU A 212 10.60 11.70 -3.90
N ALA A 213 9.72 10.71 -3.68
CA ALA A 213 8.79 10.24 -4.69
C ALA A 213 7.79 11.33 -5.12
N TYR A 214 7.24 12.08 -4.16
CA TYR A 214 6.35 13.21 -4.43
C TYR A 214 7.05 14.28 -5.28
N GLU A 215 8.26 14.69 -4.89
CA GLU A 215 9.05 15.70 -5.60
C GLU A 215 9.40 15.26 -7.04
N LEU A 216 9.71 13.97 -7.22
CA LEU A 216 10.00 13.41 -8.55
C LEU A 216 8.76 13.39 -9.45
N ILE A 217 7.60 12.98 -8.91
CA ILE A 217 6.34 12.99 -9.67
C ILE A 217 5.92 14.43 -9.97
N SER A 218 5.96 15.33 -8.99
CA SER A 218 5.64 16.73 -9.19
C SER A 218 6.50 17.36 -10.29
N LYS A 219 7.79 17.07 -10.31
CA LYS A 219 8.72 17.56 -11.33
C LYS A 219 8.45 16.98 -12.71
N GLN A 220 8.09 15.70 -12.81
CA GLN A 220 8.00 14.96 -14.08
C GLN A 220 6.59 15.02 -14.70
N TYR A 221 5.54 14.98 -13.87
CA TYR A 221 4.14 14.88 -14.29
C TYR A 221 3.27 16.06 -13.83
N GLY A 222 3.85 16.99 -13.08
CA GLY A 222 3.17 18.16 -12.53
C GLY A 222 2.67 17.98 -11.09
N GLU A 223 2.54 19.11 -10.39
CA GLU A 223 2.11 19.17 -8.98
C GLU A 223 0.69 18.60 -8.78
N SER A 224 -0.22 18.81 -9.74
CA SER A 224 -1.58 18.26 -9.70
C SER A 224 -1.57 16.75 -9.64
N LYS A 225 -0.73 16.08 -10.46
CA LYS A 225 -0.61 14.62 -10.45
C LYS A 225 0.00 14.09 -9.14
N ALA A 226 1.00 14.78 -8.60
CA ALA A 226 1.55 14.43 -7.30
C ALA A 226 0.50 14.54 -6.19
N ARG A 227 -0.28 15.63 -6.17
CA ARG A 227 -1.37 15.80 -5.20
C ARG A 227 -2.43 14.73 -5.32
N GLU A 228 -2.85 14.41 -6.55
CA GLU A 228 -3.81 13.34 -6.84
C GLU A 228 -3.37 12.02 -6.20
N LEU A 229 -2.15 11.55 -6.49
CA LEU A 229 -1.66 10.22 -6.10
C LEU A 229 -1.33 10.10 -4.60
N PHE A 230 -0.89 11.18 -3.95
CA PHE A 230 -0.42 11.14 -2.56
C PHE A 230 -1.37 11.77 -1.54
N ILE A 231 -2.39 12.50 -1.99
CA ILE A 231 -3.25 13.28 -1.07
C ILE A 231 -4.73 13.08 -1.41
N GLU A 232 -5.14 13.37 -2.66
CA GLU A 232 -6.56 13.51 -2.99
C GLU A 232 -7.24 12.14 -3.11
N ASN A 233 -6.70 11.25 -3.95
CA ASN A 233 -7.22 9.88 -4.07
C ASN A 233 -7.16 9.10 -2.75
N PRO A 234 -6.04 9.10 -1.97
CA PRO A 234 -6.02 8.51 -0.65
C PRO A 234 -7.09 9.07 0.29
N ARG A 235 -7.32 10.39 0.26
CA ARG A 235 -8.35 11.02 1.09
C ARG A 235 -9.76 10.53 0.74
N PHE A 236 -10.08 10.40 -0.57
CA PHE A 236 -11.38 9.92 -1.02
C PHE A 236 -11.66 8.50 -0.52
N ILE A 237 -10.74 7.55 -0.71
CA ILE A 237 -10.96 6.17 -0.27
C ILE A 237 -11.05 6.04 1.25
N LEU A 238 -10.29 6.83 2.01
CA LEU A 238 -10.37 6.82 3.47
C LEU A 238 -11.64 7.47 4.03
N ALA A 239 -12.33 8.27 3.22
CA ALA A 239 -13.68 8.80 3.47
C ALA A 239 -14.80 7.95 2.86
N ASP A 240 -14.49 6.74 2.38
CA ASP A 240 -15.41 5.81 1.70
C ASP A 240 -16.08 6.42 0.45
N GLN A 241 -15.39 7.33 -0.24
CA GLN A 241 -15.84 8.00 -1.46
C GLN A 241 -15.20 7.35 -2.69
N ILE A 242 -15.88 7.43 -3.84
CA ILE A 242 -15.37 6.98 -5.14
C ILE A 242 -14.48 8.07 -5.74
N ILE A 243 -13.38 7.65 -6.40
CA ILE A 243 -12.46 8.53 -7.14
C ILE A 243 -12.98 8.74 -8.56
#